data_a429ce8d50e32b81cd65df0c5fb6eec2
#
_entry.id   a429ce8d50e32b81cd65df0c5fb6eec2
#
_cell.length_a   1.000
_cell.length_b   1.000
_cell.length_c   1.000
_cell.angle_alpha   90.00
_cell.angle_beta   90.00
_cell.angle_gamma   90.00
#
_symmetry.space_group_name_H-M   'P 1'
#
loop_
_entity.id
_entity.type
_entity.pdbx_description
1 polymer ?
#
loop_
_entity_poly.entity_id
_entity_poly.type
_entity_poly.pdbx_seq_one_letter_code
_entity_poly.pdbx_strand_id
1 'polypeptide(L)'
;MSSPALPGASLRASTLHLPAGPWSTVLDCLCARFPAIDRDTWLARMRRGRVLDAEGRALDARTPYREGLRVHYFREVPVETPIPFEARILHQDEHLLVADKPHFLPVMPAGGYVEQTLLARLARSTGNRELVPLHRIDRHTAGLVLFSTNPGSRGRYQALFRERRIDKYYEAIAPALPRLDFPLLRKTRLEPGEPFFRMREGDGEPNSETRIEVAERNGRWWRYRLYPLTGKKHQLRV
;
A
#
# COMPACT_ATOMS: atom_id res chain seq x y z
N MET A 1 20.47 -0.44 -2.43
CA MET A 1 20.45 -1.46 -3.49
C MET A 1 19.01 -1.78 -3.83
N SER A 2 18.67 -1.81 -5.12
CA SER A 2 17.30 -2.07 -5.56
C SER A 2 16.96 -3.57 -5.46
N SER A 3 15.73 -3.90 -5.07
CA SER A 3 15.25 -5.30 -5.05
C SER A 3 15.29 -5.92 -6.45
N PRO A 4 15.64 -7.21 -6.57
CA PRO A 4 15.74 -7.89 -7.85
C PRO A 4 14.38 -7.91 -8.59
N ALA A 5 14.44 -7.89 -9.91
CA ALA A 5 13.29 -8.07 -10.80
C ALA A 5 13.48 -9.33 -11.62
N LEU A 6 12.42 -10.13 -11.74
CA LEU A 6 12.43 -11.28 -12.65
C LEU A 6 12.03 -10.86 -14.05
N PRO A 7 12.53 -11.55 -15.09
CA PRO A 7 12.01 -11.39 -16.45
C PRO A 7 10.48 -11.62 -16.46
N GLY A 8 9.73 -10.69 -17.08
CA GLY A 8 8.28 -10.76 -17.18
C GLY A 8 7.47 -10.36 -15.93
N ALA A 9 8.08 -10.13 -14.78
CA ALA A 9 7.37 -9.60 -13.61
C ALA A 9 7.15 -8.09 -13.73
N SER A 10 5.92 -7.64 -13.50
CA SER A 10 5.56 -6.21 -13.50
C SER A 10 6.15 -5.48 -12.30
N LEU A 11 6.36 -6.18 -11.20
CA LEU A 11 6.80 -5.62 -9.92
C LEU A 11 8.12 -6.22 -9.46
N ARG A 12 8.84 -5.45 -8.64
CA ARG A 12 10.01 -5.91 -7.91
C ARG A 12 9.63 -6.87 -6.78
N ALA A 13 10.59 -7.70 -6.39
CA ALA A 13 10.44 -8.57 -5.23
C ALA A 13 10.18 -7.77 -3.94
N SER A 14 9.38 -8.33 -3.07
CA SER A 14 9.30 -7.90 -1.67
C SER A 14 10.57 -8.31 -0.93
N THR A 15 11.03 -7.47 -0.01
CA THR A 15 12.23 -7.75 0.80
C THR A 15 11.84 -8.03 2.24
N LEU A 16 12.42 -9.06 2.82
CA LEU A 16 12.31 -9.42 4.22
C LEU A 16 13.72 -9.60 4.80
N HIS A 17 13.99 -8.96 5.92
CA HIS A 17 15.12 -9.29 6.78
C HIS A 17 14.64 -10.33 7.78
N LEU A 18 15.25 -11.49 7.81
CA LEU A 18 14.83 -12.57 8.70
C LEU A 18 15.04 -12.14 10.16
N PRO A 19 13.98 -12.15 10.99
CA PRO A 19 14.08 -11.75 12.40
C PRO A 19 14.82 -12.83 13.21
N ALA A 20 15.23 -12.53 14.44
CA ALA A 20 15.68 -13.53 15.39
C ALA A 20 14.61 -14.60 15.63
N GLY A 21 15.01 -15.89 15.70
CA GLY A 21 14.07 -16.98 15.96
C GLY A 21 14.67 -18.37 15.84
N PRO A 22 13.91 -19.40 16.22
CA PRO A 22 14.40 -20.77 16.41
C PRO A 22 14.33 -21.64 15.14
N TRP A 23 14.27 -21.05 13.95
CA TRP A 23 14.06 -21.80 12.71
C TRP A 23 15.34 -22.45 12.20
N SER A 24 15.22 -23.67 11.65
CA SER A 24 16.34 -24.38 11.04
C SER A 24 16.58 -23.95 9.59
N THR A 25 15.51 -23.62 8.86
CA THR A 25 15.59 -23.22 7.44
C THR A 25 14.90 -21.88 7.18
N VAL A 26 15.27 -21.25 6.06
CA VAL A 26 14.57 -20.07 5.55
C VAL A 26 13.08 -20.37 5.31
N LEU A 27 12.77 -21.57 4.81
CA LEU A 27 11.39 -22.01 4.58
C LEU A 27 10.58 -22.03 5.87
N ASP A 28 11.13 -22.54 6.97
CA ASP A 28 10.42 -22.59 8.27
C ASP A 28 10.13 -21.19 8.80
N CYS A 29 11.09 -20.27 8.66
CA CYS A 29 10.90 -18.88 9.01
C CYS A 29 9.79 -18.21 8.16
N LEU A 30 9.79 -18.45 6.84
CA LEU A 30 8.75 -17.92 5.94
C LEU A 30 7.35 -18.43 6.28
N CYS A 31 7.20 -19.74 6.56
CA CYS A 31 5.95 -20.35 6.99
C CYS A 31 5.43 -19.74 8.30
N ALA A 32 6.31 -19.58 9.28
CA ALA A 32 5.94 -18.94 10.56
C ALA A 32 5.58 -17.47 10.41
N ARG A 33 6.29 -16.73 9.55
CA ARG A 33 6.07 -15.29 9.33
C ARG A 33 4.83 -14.97 8.51
N PHE A 34 4.42 -15.88 7.65
CA PHE A 34 3.29 -15.76 6.74
C PHE A 34 2.30 -16.92 6.87
N PRO A 35 1.59 -17.05 8.00
CA PRO A 35 0.73 -18.20 8.29
C PRO A 35 -0.44 -18.38 7.30
N ALA A 36 -0.79 -17.34 6.57
CA ALA A 36 -1.81 -17.39 5.50
C ALA A 36 -1.30 -18.03 4.19
N ILE A 37 0.00 -18.35 4.10
CA ILE A 37 0.61 -19.00 2.94
C ILE A 37 1.09 -20.37 3.39
N ASP A 38 0.51 -21.42 2.80
CA ASP A 38 0.89 -22.79 3.12
C ASP A 38 2.32 -23.14 2.68
N ARG A 39 2.87 -24.19 3.28
CA ARG A 39 4.24 -24.64 3.04
C ARG A 39 4.45 -25.07 1.58
N ASP A 40 3.46 -25.71 0.98
CA ASP A 40 3.56 -26.19 -0.40
C ASP A 40 3.62 -25.04 -1.40
N THR A 41 2.89 -23.97 -1.14
CA THR A 41 2.98 -22.71 -1.89
C THR A 41 4.41 -22.11 -1.79
N TRP A 42 5.02 -22.09 -0.61
CA TRP A 42 6.40 -21.63 -0.47
C TRP A 42 7.39 -22.53 -1.20
N LEU A 43 7.25 -23.85 -1.09
CA LEU A 43 8.07 -24.84 -1.82
C LEU A 43 7.94 -24.65 -3.35
N ALA A 44 6.72 -24.44 -3.83
CA ALA A 44 6.49 -24.18 -5.26
C ALA A 44 7.14 -22.86 -5.72
N ARG A 45 7.09 -21.79 -4.91
CA ARG A 45 7.79 -20.54 -5.17
C ARG A 45 9.31 -20.71 -5.21
N MET A 46 9.88 -21.43 -4.26
CA MET A 46 11.33 -21.72 -4.23
C MET A 46 11.75 -22.49 -5.47
N ARG A 47 11.04 -23.57 -5.83
CA ARG A 47 11.32 -24.36 -7.05
C ARG A 47 11.29 -23.53 -8.35
N ARG A 48 10.44 -22.48 -8.41
CA ARG A 48 10.34 -21.57 -9.54
C ARG A 48 11.32 -20.39 -9.47
N GLY A 49 12.25 -20.38 -8.50
CA GLY A 49 13.18 -19.26 -8.32
C GLY A 49 12.49 -17.95 -7.90
N ARG A 50 11.38 -18.04 -7.16
CA ARG A 50 10.62 -16.86 -6.69
C ARG A 50 10.98 -16.42 -5.28
N VAL A 51 12.00 -17.06 -4.67
CA VAL A 51 12.58 -16.70 -3.38
C VAL A 51 14.09 -16.63 -3.57
N LEU A 52 14.68 -15.46 -3.32
CA LEU A 52 16.07 -15.16 -3.65
C LEU A 52 16.82 -14.62 -2.43
N ASP A 53 18.14 -14.77 -2.42
CA ASP A 53 19.02 -14.09 -1.47
C ASP A 53 19.29 -12.62 -1.86
N ALA A 54 20.18 -11.97 -1.12
CA ALA A 54 20.55 -10.57 -1.35
C ALA A 54 21.27 -10.35 -2.70
N GLU A 55 21.91 -11.38 -3.23
CA GLU A 55 22.63 -11.39 -4.51
C GLU A 55 21.77 -11.84 -5.69
N GLY A 56 20.49 -12.18 -5.43
CA GLY A 56 19.54 -12.60 -6.46
C GLY A 56 19.62 -14.09 -6.81
N ARG A 57 20.33 -14.91 -6.03
CA ARG A 57 20.40 -16.36 -6.22
C ARG A 57 19.18 -17.04 -5.60
N ALA A 58 18.63 -18.04 -6.28
CA ALA A 58 17.48 -18.77 -5.81
C ALA A 58 17.79 -19.52 -4.49
N LEU A 59 16.88 -19.39 -3.52
CA LEU A 59 16.91 -20.15 -2.28
C LEU A 59 16.04 -21.40 -2.43
N ASP A 60 16.46 -22.49 -1.83
CA ASP A 60 15.75 -23.76 -1.82
C ASP A 60 15.19 -24.10 -0.42
N ALA A 61 14.49 -25.23 -0.32
CA ALA A 61 13.87 -25.71 0.91
C ALA A 61 14.86 -26.06 2.01
N ARG A 62 16.13 -26.33 1.65
CA ARG A 62 17.21 -26.74 2.58
C ARG A 62 18.09 -25.56 2.99
N THR A 63 17.87 -24.37 2.43
CA THR A 63 18.68 -23.19 2.74
C THR A 63 18.66 -22.92 4.24
N PRO A 64 19.82 -22.95 4.93
CA PRO A 64 19.89 -22.74 6.37
C PRO A 64 19.40 -21.35 6.75
N TYR A 65 18.64 -21.28 7.84
CA TYR A 65 18.24 -20.00 8.42
C TYR A 65 19.45 -19.26 9.00
N ARG A 66 19.46 -17.95 8.81
CA ARG A 66 20.39 -17.02 9.49
C ARG A 66 19.63 -15.75 9.82
N GLU A 67 19.72 -15.29 11.07
CA GLU A 67 19.21 -13.99 11.47
C GLU A 67 19.81 -12.88 10.62
N GLY A 68 19.00 -11.88 10.27
CA GLY A 68 19.42 -10.75 9.44
C GLY A 68 19.59 -11.08 7.94
N LEU A 69 19.48 -12.35 7.52
CA LEU A 69 19.54 -12.70 6.11
C LEU A 69 18.48 -11.92 5.35
N ARG A 70 18.90 -11.24 4.27
CA ARG A 70 17.99 -10.54 3.38
C ARG A 70 17.43 -11.51 2.35
N VAL A 71 16.12 -11.71 2.39
CA VAL A 71 15.36 -12.56 1.46
C VAL A 71 14.47 -11.70 0.61
N HIS A 72 14.53 -11.92 -0.70
CA HIS A 72 13.63 -11.34 -1.69
C HIS A 72 12.62 -12.39 -2.14
N TYR A 73 11.33 -12.05 -2.16
CA TYR A 73 10.31 -12.98 -2.64
C TYR A 73 9.28 -12.25 -3.50
N PHE A 74 8.77 -12.96 -4.51
CA PHE A 74 7.74 -12.46 -5.38
C PHE A 74 6.37 -12.89 -4.84
N ARG A 75 5.51 -11.91 -4.65
CA ARG A 75 4.11 -12.18 -4.30
C ARG A 75 3.40 -12.70 -5.55
N GLU A 76 2.62 -13.74 -5.36
CA GLU A 76 1.82 -14.35 -6.42
C GLU A 76 0.45 -14.67 -5.87
N VAL A 77 -0.57 -14.42 -6.67
CA VAL A 77 -1.95 -14.82 -6.43
C VAL A 77 -2.37 -15.66 -7.63
N PRO A 78 -2.86 -16.89 -7.44
CA PRO A 78 -3.18 -17.80 -8.55
C PRO A 78 -4.21 -17.22 -9.52
N VAL A 79 -5.22 -16.56 -8.99
CA VAL A 79 -6.29 -15.90 -9.77
C VAL A 79 -6.61 -14.56 -9.12
N GLU A 80 -6.51 -13.49 -9.90
CA GLU A 80 -6.95 -12.17 -9.47
C GLU A 80 -8.26 -11.81 -10.19
N THR A 81 -9.24 -11.35 -9.45
CA THR A 81 -10.47 -10.82 -10.04
C THR A 81 -10.13 -9.59 -10.88
N PRO A 82 -10.44 -9.57 -12.18
CA PRO A 82 -10.21 -8.40 -13.02
C PRO A 82 -10.93 -7.17 -12.48
N ILE A 83 -10.24 -6.04 -12.49
CA ILE A 83 -10.83 -4.73 -12.13
C ILE A 83 -11.04 -3.96 -13.43
N PRO A 84 -12.30 -3.77 -13.89
CA PRO A 84 -12.62 -3.28 -15.22
C PRO A 84 -12.45 -1.75 -15.38
N PHE A 85 -11.90 -1.08 -14.38
CA PHE A 85 -11.72 0.37 -14.38
C PHE A 85 -10.28 0.72 -14.72
N GLU A 86 -10.09 1.66 -15.64
CA GLU A 86 -8.77 2.11 -16.08
C GLU A 86 -8.29 3.31 -15.26
N ALA A 87 -7.00 3.33 -14.98
CA ALA A 87 -6.33 4.48 -14.40
C ALA A 87 -5.79 5.39 -15.51
N ARG A 88 -5.78 6.69 -15.29
CA ARG A 88 -5.23 7.66 -16.23
C ARG A 88 -3.96 8.28 -15.68
N ILE A 89 -2.93 8.41 -16.50
CA ILE A 89 -1.75 9.24 -16.19
C ILE A 89 -2.12 10.68 -16.51
N LEU A 90 -2.07 11.55 -15.51
CA LEU A 90 -2.38 12.97 -15.65
C LEU A 90 -1.13 13.83 -15.88
N HIS A 91 0.01 13.36 -15.34
CA HIS A 91 1.31 14.00 -15.48
C HIS A 91 2.41 12.94 -15.37
N GLN A 92 3.47 13.10 -16.13
CA GLN A 92 4.69 12.30 -16.00
C GLN A 92 5.89 13.12 -16.45
N ASP A 93 6.91 13.13 -15.58
CA ASP A 93 8.24 13.69 -15.90
C ASP A 93 9.34 12.74 -15.39
N GLU A 94 10.59 13.23 -15.39
CA GLU A 94 11.77 12.49 -14.92
C GLU A 94 11.67 12.07 -13.43
N HIS A 95 10.90 12.80 -12.61
CA HIS A 95 10.91 12.65 -11.15
C HIS A 95 9.58 12.16 -10.59
N LEU A 96 8.48 12.50 -11.24
CA LEU A 96 7.13 12.34 -10.73
C LEU A 96 6.18 11.78 -11.80
N LEU A 97 5.29 10.89 -11.38
CA LEU A 97 4.12 10.47 -12.13
C LEU A 97 2.89 10.69 -11.25
N VAL A 98 1.88 11.37 -11.80
CA VAL A 98 0.57 11.58 -11.16
C VAL A 98 -0.47 10.75 -11.91
N ALA A 99 -1.14 9.86 -11.20
CA ALA A 99 -2.20 9.04 -11.75
C ALA A 99 -3.55 9.32 -11.09
N ASP A 100 -4.60 9.34 -11.89
CA ASP A 100 -5.98 9.30 -11.44
C ASP A 100 -6.38 7.82 -11.25
N LYS A 101 -6.49 7.42 -9.99
CA LYS A 101 -6.82 6.05 -9.61
C LYS A 101 -8.35 5.87 -9.59
N PRO A 102 -8.90 4.90 -10.30
CA PRO A 102 -10.32 4.59 -10.20
C PRO A 102 -10.68 3.97 -8.85
N HIS A 103 -11.99 3.92 -8.54
CA HIS A 103 -12.52 3.13 -7.44
C HIS A 103 -12.12 1.65 -7.58
N PHE A 104 -12.04 0.94 -6.48
CA PHE A 104 -11.79 -0.51 -6.34
C PHE A 104 -10.40 -0.99 -6.76
N LEU A 105 -9.54 -0.16 -7.36
CA LEU A 105 -8.16 -0.50 -7.69
C LEU A 105 -7.24 -0.24 -6.48
N PRO A 106 -6.52 -1.26 -5.95
CA PRO A 106 -5.51 -1.02 -4.93
C PRO A 106 -4.34 -0.20 -5.49
N VAL A 107 -3.69 0.62 -4.67
CA VAL A 107 -2.49 1.37 -5.10
C VAL A 107 -1.30 0.43 -5.31
N MET A 108 -1.12 -0.55 -4.42
CA MET A 108 0.01 -1.47 -4.40
C MET A 108 -0.45 -2.87 -3.94
N PRO A 109 0.36 -3.93 -4.12
CA PRO A 109 -0.01 -5.28 -3.75
C PRO A 109 -0.56 -5.40 -2.34
N ALA A 110 -1.80 -5.89 -2.22
CA ALA A 110 -2.51 -6.07 -0.96
C ALA A 110 -3.60 -7.14 -1.10
N GLY A 111 -3.72 -8.02 -0.08
CA GLY A 111 -4.70 -9.10 -0.11
C GLY A 111 -4.52 -10.00 -1.33
N GLY A 112 -5.60 -10.26 -2.04
CA GLY A 112 -5.63 -11.09 -3.26
C GLY A 112 -5.26 -10.34 -4.55
N TYR A 113 -4.56 -9.21 -4.49
CA TYR A 113 -4.19 -8.38 -5.63
C TYR A 113 -2.69 -8.13 -5.68
N VAL A 114 -2.06 -8.46 -6.80
CA VAL A 114 -0.64 -8.20 -7.11
C VAL A 114 -0.54 -7.47 -8.43
N GLU A 115 -1.03 -8.06 -9.52
CA GLU A 115 -1.00 -7.50 -10.86
C GLU A 115 -2.15 -6.50 -11.12
N GLN A 116 -3.31 -6.73 -10.49
CA GLN A 116 -4.45 -5.80 -10.51
C GLN A 116 -4.28 -4.71 -9.46
N THR A 117 -3.16 -3.96 -9.55
CA THR A 117 -2.85 -2.79 -8.73
C THR A 117 -2.43 -1.61 -9.60
N LEU A 118 -2.63 -0.39 -9.09
CA LEU A 118 -2.22 0.82 -9.81
C LEU A 118 -0.72 0.79 -10.13
N LEU A 119 0.11 0.43 -9.15
CA LEU A 119 1.57 0.33 -9.33
C LEU A 119 1.94 -0.67 -10.45
N ALA A 120 1.35 -1.88 -10.46
CA ALA A 120 1.66 -2.89 -11.46
C ALA A 120 1.21 -2.46 -12.87
N ARG A 121 0.03 -1.86 -12.97
CA ARG A 121 -0.49 -1.34 -14.25
C ARG A 121 0.37 -0.22 -14.80
N LEU A 122 0.76 0.75 -13.96
CA LEU A 122 1.63 1.86 -14.35
C LEU A 122 3.04 1.39 -14.70
N ALA A 123 3.63 0.49 -13.92
CA ALA A 123 4.95 -0.07 -14.22
C ALA A 123 4.96 -0.78 -15.59
N ARG A 124 3.87 -1.47 -15.95
CA ARG A 124 3.71 -2.16 -17.23
C ARG A 124 3.50 -1.17 -18.39
N SER A 125 2.64 -0.18 -18.22
CA SER A 125 2.32 0.78 -19.30
C SER A 125 3.48 1.75 -19.57
N THR A 126 4.28 2.12 -18.56
CA THR A 126 5.41 3.04 -18.70
C THR A 126 6.75 2.33 -18.93
N GLY A 127 6.83 1.01 -18.69
CA GLY A 127 8.10 0.28 -18.66
C GLY A 127 8.99 0.61 -17.47
N ASN A 128 8.57 1.52 -16.56
CA ASN A 128 9.39 1.98 -15.43
C ASN A 128 9.18 1.11 -14.19
N ARG A 129 10.16 0.26 -13.90
CA ARG A 129 10.17 -0.61 -12.71
C ARG A 129 10.68 0.09 -11.44
N GLU A 130 11.13 1.35 -11.53
CA GLU A 130 11.56 2.17 -10.39
C GLU A 130 10.40 2.94 -9.75
N LEU A 131 9.19 2.84 -10.31
CA LEU A 131 8.02 3.48 -9.75
C LEU A 131 7.78 3.05 -8.29
N VAL A 132 7.63 4.03 -7.43
CA VAL A 132 7.26 3.83 -6.02
C VAL A 132 6.18 4.83 -5.65
N PRO A 133 5.03 4.39 -5.11
CA PRO A 133 4.03 5.33 -4.64
C PRO A 133 4.56 6.16 -3.48
N LEU A 134 4.37 7.47 -3.55
CA LEU A 134 4.77 8.40 -2.49
C LEU A 134 3.77 8.44 -1.34
N HIS A 135 2.53 8.09 -1.64
CA HIS A 135 1.44 7.91 -0.68
C HIS A 135 0.45 6.86 -1.20
N ARG A 136 -0.54 6.57 -0.41
CA ARG A 136 -1.61 5.66 -0.80
C ARG A 136 -2.98 6.22 -0.40
N ILE A 137 -3.98 5.86 -1.17
CA ILE A 137 -5.40 5.99 -0.83
C ILE A 137 -6.02 4.59 -0.80
N ASP A 138 -7.16 4.44 -0.16
CA ASP A 138 -7.82 3.15 0.00
C ASP A 138 -8.29 2.57 -1.35
N ARG A 139 -8.51 1.26 -1.39
CA ARG A 139 -8.99 0.57 -2.59
C ARG A 139 -10.29 1.19 -3.12
N HIS A 140 -11.21 1.53 -2.21
CA HIS A 140 -12.51 2.10 -2.56
C HIS A 140 -12.47 3.61 -2.85
N THR A 141 -11.38 4.30 -2.55
CA THR A 141 -11.22 5.73 -2.80
C THR A 141 -10.66 5.93 -4.21
N ALA A 142 -11.28 6.79 -5.00
CA ALA A 142 -10.74 7.26 -6.27
C ALA A 142 -9.95 8.56 -6.08
N GLY A 143 -9.14 8.94 -7.07
CA GLY A 143 -8.43 10.21 -7.11
C GLY A 143 -6.93 10.09 -7.25
N LEU A 144 -6.23 11.17 -6.97
CA LEU A 144 -4.83 11.35 -7.29
C LEU A 144 -3.90 10.48 -6.45
N VAL A 145 -2.96 9.81 -7.12
CA VAL A 145 -1.85 9.11 -6.49
C VAL A 145 -0.56 9.53 -7.16
N LEU A 146 0.42 9.95 -6.36
CA LEU A 146 1.73 10.39 -6.79
C LEU A 146 2.73 9.23 -6.66
N PHE A 147 3.53 9.06 -7.70
CA PHE A 147 4.63 8.09 -7.76
C PHE A 147 5.95 8.79 -8.02
N SER A 148 7.00 8.36 -7.34
CA SER A 148 8.35 8.70 -7.74
C SER A 148 8.75 7.82 -8.92
N THR A 149 9.28 8.44 -9.98
CA THR A 149 9.83 7.77 -11.16
C THR A 149 11.34 7.54 -11.03
N ASN A 150 12.01 8.31 -10.15
CA ASN A 150 13.46 8.37 -10.04
C ASN A 150 13.92 8.15 -8.59
N PRO A 151 14.74 7.11 -8.32
CA PRO A 151 15.27 6.85 -6.98
C PRO A 151 16.06 8.02 -6.38
N GLY A 152 16.79 8.79 -7.21
CA GLY A 152 17.65 9.88 -6.77
C GLY A 152 16.87 11.07 -6.16
N SER A 153 15.65 11.33 -6.64
CA SER A 153 14.80 12.43 -6.12
C SER A 153 13.75 11.96 -5.10
N ARG A 154 13.51 10.67 -4.98
CA ARG A 154 12.45 10.06 -4.17
C ARG A 154 12.40 10.55 -2.73
N GLY A 155 13.56 10.62 -2.08
CA GLY A 155 13.66 11.05 -0.69
C GLY A 155 13.13 12.46 -0.44
N ARG A 156 13.31 13.38 -1.39
CA ARG A 156 12.81 14.77 -1.31
C ARG A 156 11.27 14.79 -1.35
N TYR A 157 10.66 14.03 -2.25
CA TYR A 157 9.19 13.93 -2.31
C TYR A 157 8.59 13.23 -1.09
N GLN A 158 9.23 12.16 -0.59
CA GLN A 158 8.80 11.50 0.64
C GLN A 158 8.87 12.41 1.86
N ALA A 159 9.86 13.31 1.91
CA ALA A 159 10.00 14.30 2.98
C ALA A 159 8.78 15.23 3.04
N LEU A 160 8.22 15.65 1.90
CA LEU A 160 7.02 16.51 1.88
C LEU A 160 5.83 15.88 2.59
N PHE A 161 5.62 14.56 2.43
CA PHE A 161 4.56 13.82 3.13
C PHE A 161 4.88 13.65 4.62
N ARG A 162 6.12 13.31 4.97
CA ARG A 162 6.57 13.13 6.36
C ARG A 162 6.47 14.43 7.13
N GLU A 163 6.83 15.54 6.53
CA GLU A 163 6.83 16.90 7.09
C GLU A 163 5.47 17.59 6.99
N ARG A 164 4.45 16.90 6.45
CA ARG A 164 3.07 17.41 6.28
C ARG A 164 3.01 18.71 5.43
N ARG A 165 3.88 18.82 4.44
CA ARG A 165 3.96 19.98 3.52
C ARG A 165 3.12 19.80 2.26
N ILE A 166 2.19 18.84 2.28
CA ILE A 166 1.24 18.57 1.19
C ILE A 166 -0.17 18.78 1.73
N ASP A 167 -0.88 19.72 1.15
CA ASP A 167 -2.30 19.90 1.40
C ASP A 167 -3.09 18.79 0.70
N LYS A 168 -3.98 18.17 1.44
CA LYS A 168 -4.81 17.07 0.97
C LYS A 168 -6.28 17.47 1.04
N TYR A 169 -6.98 17.27 -0.04
CA TYR A 169 -8.40 17.53 -0.16
C TYR A 169 -9.13 16.28 -0.63
N TYR A 170 -10.21 15.94 0.06
CA TYR A 170 -11.08 14.82 -0.30
C TYR A 170 -12.53 15.24 -0.26
N GLU A 171 -13.36 14.56 -1.04
CA GLU A 171 -14.81 14.62 -0.91
C GLU A 171 -15.35 13.24 -0.50
N ALA A 172 -16.40 13.25 0.32
CA ALA A 172 -17.12 12.06 0.71
C ALA A 172 -18.63 12.32 0.72
N ILE A 173 -19.39 11.31 0.33
CA ILE A 173 -20.82 11.24 0.57
C ILE A 173 -21.05 10.33 1.76
N ALA A 174 -21.69 10.85 2.81
CA ALA A 174 -21.94 10.11 4.05
C ALA A 174 -23.31 10.52 4.64
N PRO A 175 -23.82 9.77 5.63
CA PRO A 175 -25.06 10.16 6.30
C PRO A 175 -25.01 11.58 6.86
N ALA A 176 -26.15 12.25 6.83
CA ALA A 176 -26.31 13.57 7.40
C ALA A 176 -26.02 13.58 8.91
N LEU A 177 -25.30 14.58 9.38
CA LEU A 177 -24.99 14.80 10.78
C LEU A 177 -25.56 16.15 11.27
N PRO A 178 -26.89 16.32 11.31
CA PRO A 178 -27.53 17.61 11.57
C PRO A 178 -27.34 18.13 13.00
N ARG A 179 -26.85 17.28 13.92
CA ARG A 179 -26.60 17.65 15.31
C ARG A 179 -25.17 18.17 15.56
N LEU A 180 -24.33 18.17 14.53
CA LEU A 180 -22.94 18.65 14.63
C LEU A 180 -22.80 20.00 13.94
N ASP A 181 -22.02 20.86 14.57
CA ASP A 181 -21.61 22.14 14.00
C ASP A 181 -20.43 21.94 13.05
N PHE A 182 -20.44 22.65 11.93
CA PHE A 182 -19.39 22.65 10.92
C PHE A 182 -18.90 24.08 10.66
N PRO A 183 -17.58 24.28 10.39
CA PRO A 183 -16.53 23.24 10.20
C PRO A 183 -16.17 22.50 11.50
N LEU A 184 -16.07 21.18 11.40
CA LEU A 184 -15.70 20.32 12.50
C LEU A 184 -14.22 19.96 12.43
N LEU A 185 -13.47 20.13 13.53
CA LEU A 185 -12.13 19.60 13.68
C LEU A 185 -12.17 18.28 14.43
N ARG A 186 -12.06 17.16 13.69
CA ARG A 186 -12.05 15.80 14.25
C ARG A 186 -10.64 15.40 14.64
N LYS A 187 -10.40 15.21 15.95
CA LYS A 187 -9.16 14.68 16.52
C LYS A 187 -9.48 13.38 17.22
N THR A 188 -8.89 12.27 16.77
CA THR A 188 -9.14 10.95 17.35
C THR A 188 -7.87 10.13 17.42
N ARG A 189 -7.87 9.11 18.29
CA ARG A 189 -6.86 8.08 18.31
C ARG A 189 -7.34 6.92 17.42
N LEU A 190 -6.60 6.67 16.34
CA LEU A 190 -6.85 5.53 15.46
C LEU A 190 -5.88 4.39 15.79
N GLU A 191 -6.42 3.22 16.02
CA GLU A 191 -5.68 2.01 16.34
C GLU A 191 -6.16 0.81 15.53
N PRO A 192 -5.37 -0.29 15.43
CA PRO A 192 -5.82 -1.53 14.80
C PRO A 192 -7.08 -2.07 15.47
N GLY A 193 -8.04 -2.51 14.66
CA GLY A 193 -9.29 -3.14 15.09
C GLY A 193 -9.35 -4.62 14.70
N GLU A 194 -10.47 -5.24 15.00
CA GLU A 194 -10.78 -6.61 14.59
C GLU A 194 -11.74 -6.60 13.37
N PRO A 195 -11.47 -7.42 12.36
CA PRO A 195 -10.24 -8.17 12.10
C PRO A 195 -9.05 -7.25 11.74
N PHE A 196 -7.83 -7.76 11.84
CA PHE A 196 -6.54 -7.04 11.76
C PHE A 196 -6.38 -6.00 10.62
N PHE A 197 -7.18 -6.09 9.58
CA PHE A 197 -7.14 -5.14 8.45
C PHE A 197 -8.01 -3.90 8.67
N ARG A 198 -8.87 -3.88 9.70
CA ARG A 198 -9.66 -2.71 10.07
C ARG A 198 -8.88 -1.75 10.96
N MET A 199 -9.42 -0.56 11.10
CA MET A 199 -9.03 0.43 12.09
C MET A 199 -10.28 0.80 12.89
N ARG A 200 -10.07 1.24 14.13
CA ARG A 200 -11.11 1.77 15.00
C ARG A 200 -10.63 3.02 15.73
N GLU A 201 -11.54 3.80 16.25
CA GLU A 201 -11.23 4.80 17.25
C GLU A 201 -11.00 4.11 18.60
N GLY A 202 -10.00 4.55 19.31
CA GLY A 202 -9.62 4.09 20.64
C GLY A 202 -9.44 5.26 21.59
N ASP A 203 -9.29 4.94 22.86
CA ASP A 203 -9.06 5.92 23.93
C ASP A 203 -7.60 6.42 23.95
N GLY A 204 -7.39 7.63 24.50
CA GLY A 204 -6.09 8.24 24.72
C GLY A 204 -5.77 9.40 23.77
N GLU A 205 -4.51 9.84 23.80
CA GLU A 205 -4.06 11.00 23.02
C GLU A 205 -4.31 10.84 21.52
N PRO A 206 -4.94 11.84 20.87
CA PRO A 206 -5.24 11.80 19.45
C PRO A 206 -3.97 11.66 18.60
N ASN A 207 -4.01 10.78 17.61
CA ASN A 207 -2.94 10.57 16.63
C ASN A 207 -3.37 10.88 15.19
N SER A 208 -4.63 11.28 15.00
CA SER A 208 -5.19 11.70 13.72
C SER A 208 -5.95 13.01 13.86
N GLU A 209 -5.93 13.81 12.79
CA GLU A 209 -6.59 15.10 12.71
C GLU A 209 -7.12 15.36 11.31
N THR A 210 -8.42 15.70 11.21
CA THR A 210 -9.11 16.05 9.96
C THR A 210 -10.06 17.21 10.19
N ARG A 211 -9.96 18.26 9.39
CA ARG A 211 -10.99 19.31 9.30
C ARG A 211 -12.06 18.85 8.31
N ILE A 212 -13.33 19.02 8.70
CA ILE A 212 -14.49 18.55 7.94
C ILE A 212 -15.43 19.74 7.73
N GLU A 213 -15.87 19.92 6.50
CA GLU A 213 -16.85 20.92 6.11
C GLU A 213 -18.02 20.25 5.39
N VAL A 214 -19.20 20.84 5.45
CA VAL A 214 -20.33 20.41 4.63
C VAL A 214 -20.29 21.19 3.32
N ALA A 215 -20.10 20.46 2.21
CA ALA A 215 -20.16 21.04 0.86
C ALA A 215 -21.59 21.16 0.36
N GLU A 216 -22.42 20.15 0.68
CA GLU A 216 -23.81 20.11 0.21
C GLU A 216 -24.66 19.29 1.17
N ARG A 217 -25.88 19.76 1.44
CA ARG A 217 -26.89 19.05 2.27
C ARG A 217 -28.00 18.55 1.37
N ASN A 218 -28.09 17.20 1.22
CA ASN A 218 -29.10 16.57 0.39
C ASN A 218 -29.79 15.43 1.17
N GLY A 219 -30.92 15.73 1.78
CA GLY A 219 -31.73 14.79 2.53
C GLY A 219 -30.90 14.02 3.60
N ARG A 220 -30.96 12.70 3.52
CA ARG A 220 -30.23 11.81 4.44
C ARG A 220 -28.73 11.65 4.12
N TRP A 221 -28.27 12.14 2.97
CA TRP A 221 -26.89 12.05 2.51
C TRP A 221 -26.35 13.44 2.26
N TRP A 222 -25.20 13.76 2.90
CA TRP A 222 -24.50 15.01 2.69
C TRP A 222 -23.18 14.77 1.98
N ARG A 223 -22.73 15.76 1.21
CA ARG A 223 -21.39 15.81 0.65
C ARG A 223 -20.51 16.61 1.58
N TYR A 224 -19.42 16.00 2.02
CA TYR A 224 -18.45 16.59 2.92
C TYR A 224 -17.15 16.87 2.19
N ARG A 225 -16.48 17.93 2.60
CA ARG A 225 -15.09 18.23 2.26
C ARG A 225 -14.21 17.88 3.45
N LEU A 226 -13.13 17.14 3.18
CA LEU A 226 -12.26 16.60 4.21
C LEU A 226 -10.82 17.06 3.96
N TYR A 227 -10.20 17.66 4.97
CA TYR A 227 -8.83 18.17 4.94
C TYR A 227 -8.00 17.44 6.01
N PRO A 228 -7.46 16.25 5.70
CA PRO A 228 -6.69 15.50 6.68
C PRO A 228 -5.29 16.07 6.85
N LEU A 229 -4.97 16.55 8.05
CA LEU A 229 -3.62 16.99 8.41
C LEU A 229 -2.67 15.79 8.58
N THR A 230 -3.17 14.70 9.11
CA THR A 230 -2.47 13.42 9.27
C THR A 230 -2.81 12.45 8.14
N GLY A 231 -2.15 11.28 8.08
CA GLY A 231 -2.37 10.26 7.04
C GLY A 231 -2.41 8.84 7.61
N LYS A 232 -3.27 8.60 8.61
CA LYS A 232 -3.41 7.27 9.20
C LYS A 232 -4.22 6.35 8.29
N LYS A 233 -3.97 5.04 8.40
CA LYS A 233 -4.72 4.02 7.67
C LYS A 233 -6.22 4.16 7.96
N HIS A 234 -7.05 4.19 6.91
CA HIS A 234 -8.51 4.31 6.95
C HIS A 234 -9.05 5.58 7.66
N GLN A 235 -8.23 6.61 7.89
CA GLN A 235 -8.57 7.79 8.69
C GLN A 235 -9.90 8.45 8.31
N LEU A 236 -10.20 8.53 7.01
CA LEU A 236 -11.42 9.17 6.51
C LEU A 236 -12.63 8.22 6.44
N ARG A 237 -12.51 7.00 6.95
CA ARG A 237 -13.55 5.96 6.94
C ARG A 237 -13.99 5.48 8.32
N VAL A 238 -13.22 5.81 9.34
CA VAL A 238 -13.50 5.48 10.76
C VAL A 238 -14.34 6.55 11.40
#